data_7ba2049314ddcde9390494dae5f3644b
#
_entry.id   7ba2049314ddcde9390494dae5f3644b
#
_cell.length_a   1.000
_cell.length_b   1.000
_cell.length_c   1.000
_cell.angle_alpha   90.00
_cell.angle_beta   90.00
_cell.angle_gamma   90.00
#
_symmetry.space_group_name_H-M   'P 1'
#
loop_
_entity.id
_entity.type
_entity.pdbx_description
1 polymer ?
#
loop_
_entity_poly.entity_id
_entity_poly.type
_entity_poly.pdbx_seq_one_letter_code
_entity_poly.pdbx_strand_id
1 'polypeptide(L)'
;MAKSNVSLGGRDILDLESLSVEEIELVLKTAEEMKKIMKRDIKKVPSLRGKSIINLFYEPSTRTRTSFELAGKYLGADVVNITTSSSSVVKGECLRDTILTVQSMACDAIVMRHPIEGAAAYAAKVADPVIINAGDGAHAHPSQGFLDMFTIREQGKNLKGLKMAIIGDILYSRVARTNIAAWTKMGAEVHVAGPMTLLPHDIASLGVTVHKRVEEAIEGADVIDILRIPLERQQKGLFPSPREYARIFGINENRLKLAKPDVTVLHPGPMNRGLEISWEVGYCDNAAIRTEVQNGVAVRMALLFLTLTGGKHIENID
;
A
#
# COMPACT_ATOMS: atom_id res chain seq x y z
N MET A 1 -10.39 -10.12 -29.77
CA MET A 1 -9.61 -10.14 -28.51
C MET A 1 -10.47 -10.82 -27.46
N ALA A 2 -10.08 -11.97 -26.93
CA ALA A 2 -10.82 -12.65 -25.89
C ALA A 2 -10.88 -11.76 -24.66
N LYS A 3 -12.10 -11.42 -24.17
CA LYS A 3 -12.28 -10.78 -22.87
C LYS A 3 -11.71 -11.75 -21.84
N SER A 4 -10.59 -11.44 -21.20
CA SER A 4 -10.10 -12.23 -20.08
C SER A 4 -11.18 -12.17 -18.99
N ASN A 5 -11.72 -13.32 -18.60
CA ASN A 5 -12.73 -13.46 -17.55
C ASN A 5 -12.10 -13.30 -16.15
N VAL A 6 -11.23 -12.32 -15.97
CA VAL A 6 -10.63 -12.03 -14.67
C VAL A 6 -11.63 -11.26 -13.82
N SER A 7 -11.98 -11.80 -12.66
CA SER A 7 -12.90 -11.19 -11.71
C SER A 7 -12.36 -11.32 -10.30
N LEU A 8 -12.52 -10.26 -9.50
CA LEU A 8 -12.19 -10.25 -8.07
C LEU A 8 -13.45 -10.29 -7.18
N GLY A 9 -14.63 -10.59 -7.77
CA GLY A 9 -15.89 -10.64 -7.01
C GLY A 9 -15.87 -11.68 -5.90
N GLY A 10 -16.09 -11.25 -4.66
CA GLY A 10 -16.07 -12.11 -3.48
C GLY A 10 -14.66 -12.53 -3.03
N ARG A 11 -13.60 -12.05 -3.69
CA ARG A 11 -12.22 -12.40 -3.34
C ARG A 11 -11.67 -11.49 -2.25
N ASP A 12 -11.03 -12.10 -1.26
CA ASP A 12 -10.23 -11.39 -0.27
C ASP A 12 -8.97 -10.79 -0.90
N ILE A 13 -8.57 -9.63 -0.43
CA ILE A 13 -7.32 -8.96 -0.84
C ILE A 13 -6.36 -8.94 0.33
N LEU A 14 -5.55 -9.96 0.45
CA LEU A 14 -4.67 -10.19 1.60
C LEU A 14 -3.24 -9.72 1.35
N ASP A 15 -2.74 -9.93 0.13
CA ASP A 15 -1.39 -9.58 -0.33
C ASP A 15 -1.40 -9.37 -1.85
N LEU A 16 -0.24 -9.06 -2.45
CA LEU A 16 -0.06 -8.98 -3.91
C LEU A 16 0.65 -10.22 -4.49
N GLU A 17 1.20 -11.06 -3.64
CA GLU A 17 1.83 -12.32 -4.06
C GLU A 17 0.80 -13.31 -4.63
N SER A 18 -0.39 -13.37 -4.04
CA SER A 18 -1.46 -14.27 -4.43
C SER A 18 -2.23 -13.82 -5.68
N LEU A 19 -2.07 -12.56 -6.11
CA LEU A 19 -2.75 -12.03 -7.28
C LEU A 19 -1.96 -12.31 -8.56
N SER A 20 -2.65 -12.60 -9.67
CA SER A 20 -2.03 -12.69 -10.98
C SER A 20 -1.70 -11.31 -11.56
N VAL A 21 -0.86 -11.27 -12.60
CA VAL A 21 -0.55 -10.02 -13.32
C VAL A 21 -1.83 -9.39 -13.89
N GLU A 22 -2.72 -10.22 -14.43
CA GLU A 22 -3.98 -9.77 -15.01
C GLU A 22 -4.93 -9.19 -13.96
N GLU A 23 -4.94 -9.74 -12.74
CA GLU A 23 -5.72 -9.20 -11.61
C GLU A 23 -5.15 -7.86 -11.13
N ILE A 24 -3.81 -7.74 -11.07
CA ILE A 24 -3.15 -6.47 -10.74
C ILE A 24 -3.49 -5.42 -11.81
N GLU A 25 -3.39 -5.77 -13.08
CA GLU A 25 -3.73 -4.88 -14.20
C GLU A 25 -5.22 -4.46 -14.17
N LEU A 26 -6.12 -5.36 -13.82
CA LEU A 26 -7.55 -5.03 -13.65
C LEU A 26 -7.76 -3.97 -12.58
N VAL A 27 -7.10 -4.11 -11.42
CA VAL A 27 -7.19 -3.11 -10.35
C VAL A 27 -6.63 -1.76 -10.79
N LEU A 28 -5.44 -1.75 -11.40
CA LEU A 28 -4.80 -0.52 -11.86
C LEU A 28 -5.66 0.21 -12.91
N LYS A 29 -6.20 -0.51 -13.89
CA LYS A 29 -7.10 0.05 -14.91
C LYS A 29 -8.40 0.58 -14.29
N THR A 30 -8.97 -0.14 -13.35
CA THR A 30 -10.18 0.31 -12.64
C THR A 30 -9.89 1.56 -11.81
N ALA A 31 -8.71 1.67 -11.20
CA ALA A 31 -8.29 2.86 -10.45
C ALA A 31 -8.20 4.12 -11.33
N GLU A 32 -7.84 3.98 -12.63
CA GLU A 32 -7.87 5.09 -13.60
C GLU A 32 -9.30 5.66 -13.75
N GLU A 33 -10.31 4.80 -13.88
CA GLU A 33 -11.71 5.22 -13.96
C GLU A 33 -12.18 5.84 -12.63
N MET A 34 -11.82 5.23 -11.50
CA MET A 34 -12.17 5.78 -10.18
C MET A 34 -11.54 7.17 -9.97
N LYS A 35 -10.34 7.40 -10.47
CA LYS A 35 -9.71 8.72 -10.40
C LYS A 35 -10.44 9.78 -11.24
N LYS A 36 -11.04 9.40 -12.37
CA LYS A 36 -11.89 10.31 -13.17
C LYS A 36 -13.12 10.75 -12.36
N ILE A 37 -13.74 9.82 -11.62
CA ILE A 37 -14.88 10.14 -10.73
C ILE A 37 -14.48 11.15 -9.67
N MET A 38 -13.30 10.99 -9.07
CA MET A 38 -12.78 11.90 -8.05
C MET A 38 -12.53 13.34 -8.56
N LYS A 39 -12.39 13.53 -9.88
CA LYS A 39 -12.21 14.85 -10.52
C LYS A 39 -13.53 15.54 -10.87
N ARG A 40 -14.69 14.86 -10.74
CA ARG A 40 -16.02 15.43 -10.99
C ARG A 40 -16.43 16.38 -9.86
N ASP A 41 -17.33 17.31 -10.12
CA ASP A 41 -17.92 18.15 -9.08
C ASP A 41 -18.70 17.29 -8.06
N ILE A 42 -19.48 16.32 -8.54
CA ILE A 42 -20.17 15.32 -7.73
C ILE A 42 -19.31 14.03 -7.74
N LYS A 43 -18.58 13.81 -6.67
CA LYS A 43 -17.66 12.67 -6.53
C LYS A 43 -18.33 11.37 -6.06
N LYS A 44 -19.67 11.30 -6.15
CA LYS A 44 -20.44 10.14 -5.70
C LYS A 44 -21.06 9.40 -6.88
N VAL A 45 -20.91 8.08 -6.84
CA VAL A 45 -21.58 7.13 -7.75
C VAL A 45 -22.28 6.04 -6.93
N PRO A 46 -23.44 5.51 -7.35
CA PRO A 46 -24.22 4.57 -6.54
C PRO A 46 -23.76 3.11 -6.68
N SER A 47 -22.52 2.86 -7.12
CA SER A 47 -22.03 1.53 -7.47
C SER A 47 -22.06 0.53 -6.30
N LEU A 48 -21.93 1.01 -5.05
CA LEU A 48 -22.02 0.20 -3.84
C LEU A 48 -23.20 0.62 -2.93
N ARG A 49 -24.26 1.17 -3.50
CA ARG A 49 -25.46 1.53 -2.74
C ARG A 49 -26.06 0.30 -2.07
N GLY A 50 -26.33 0.40 -0.76
CA GLY A 50 -26.84 -0.70 0.07
C GLY A 50 -25.78 -1.70 0.53
N LYS A 51 -24.49 -1.44 0.24
CA LYS A 51 -23.36 -2.20 0.79
C LYS A 51 -22.82 -1.54 2.06
N SER A 52 -22.42 -2.37 3.04
CA SER A 52 -21.89 -1.95 4.34
C SER A 52 -20.44 -2.37 4.46
N ILE A 53 -19.56 -1.43 4.81
CA ILE A 53 -18.11 -1.64 4.94
C ILE A 53 -17.69 -1.29 6.36
N ILE A 54 -16.99 -2.18 7.04
CA ILE A 54 -16.43 -1.95 8.36
C ILE A 54 -14.92 -1.75 8.24
N ASN A 55 -14.43 -0.58 8.62
CA ASN A 55 -12.99 -0.33 8.78
C ASN A 55 -12.59 -0.71 10.21
N LEU A 56 -11.96 -1.86 10.37
CA LEU A 56 -11.52 -2.42 11.67
C LEU A 56 -10.02 -2.22 11.86
N PHE A 57 -9.64 -1.18 12.60
CA PHE A 57 -8.24 -0.77 12.74
C PHE A 57 -7.71 -0.95 14.15
N TYR A 58 -6.76 -1.88 14.31
CA TYR A 58 -6.04 -2.16 15.56
C TYR A 58 -4.78 -1.31 15.73
N GLU A 59 -4.33 -0.63 14.68
CA GLU A 59 -3.23 0.33 14.72
C GLU A 59 -3.71 1.73 14.31
N PRO A 60 -3.16 2.81 14.88
CA PRO A 60 -3.42 4.17 14.41
C PRO A 60 -3.06 4.32 12.93
N SER A 61 -3.99 4.82 12.14
CA SER A 61 -3.75 5.11 10.71
C SER A 61 -4.73 6.15 10.19
N THR A 62 -4.30 7.40 10.15
CA THR A 62 -5.14 8.48 9.62
C THR A 62 -5.34 8.32 8.11
N ARG A 63 -4.25 8.19 7.33
CA ARG A 63 -4.33 8.14 5.86
C ARG A 63 -5.12 6.94 5.35
N THR A 64 -4.73 5.73 5.75
CA THR A 64 -5.34 4.50 5.22
C THR A 64 -6.82 4.41 5.60
N ARG A 65 -7.16 4.65 6.88
CA ARG A 65 -8.55 4.60 7.35
C ARG A 65 -9.42 5.62 6.64
N THR A 66 -9.02 6.91 6.65
CA THR A 66 -9.81 7.98 6.03
C THR A 66 -9.95 7.77 4.52
N SER A 67 -8.93 7.26 3.83
CA SER A 67 -9.04 7.01 2.39
C SER A 67 -9.94 5.82 2.05
N PHE A 68 -9.99 4.76 2.85
CA PHE A 68 -10.99 3.69 2.69
C PHE A 68 -12.41 4.20 3.01
N GLU A 69 -12.55 5.03 4.03
CA GLU A 69 -13.83 5.66 4.36
C GLU A 69 -14.33 6.53 3.19
N LEU A 70 -13.46 7.40 2.64
CA LEU A 70 -13.82 8.22 1.49
C LEU A 70 -14.12 7.37 0.26
N ALA A 71 -13.33 6.33 0.00
CA ALA A 71 -13.53 5.42 -1.13
C ALA A 71 -14.91 4.76 -1.08
N GLY A 72 -15.31 4.20 0.06
CA GLY A 72 -16.63 3.62 0.23
C GLY A 72 -17.76 4.65 0.06
N LYS A 73 -17.62 5.83 0.68
CA LYS A 73 -18.59 6.93 0.58
C LYS A 73 -18.74 7.48 -0.84
N TYR A 74 -17.65 7.53 -1.62
CA TYR A 74 -17.71 7.96 -3.03
C TYR A 74 -18.43 6.92 -3.91
N LEU A 75 -18.38 5.65 -3.54
CA LEU A 75 -19.10 4.56 -4.21
C LEU A 75 -20.54 4.38 -3.70
N GLY A 76 -20.97 5.19 -2.72
CA GLY A 76 -22.33 5.13 -2.16
C GLY A 76 -22.56 4.06 -1.10
N ALA A 77 -21.48 3.44 -0.56
CA ALA A 77 -21.57 2.49 0.53
C ALA A 77 -21.74 3.18 1.89
N ASP A 78 -22.31 2.47 2.85
CA ASP A 78 -22.30 2.82 4.26
C ASP A 78 -20.99 2.36 4.88
N VAL A 79 -20.23 3.28 5.49
CA VAL A 79 -18.91 2.99 6.05
C VAL A 79 -18.88 3.29 7.54
N VAL A 80 -18.53 2.29 8.34
CA VAL A 80 -18.36 2.42 9.79
C VAL A 80 -16.90 2.21 10.16
N ASN A 81 -16.36 3.08 11.02
CA ASN A 81 -15.00 2.95 11.54
C ASN A 81 -15.02 2.43 12.97
N ILE A 82 -14.29 1.35 13.20
CA ILE A 82 -14.04 0.79 14.53
C ILE A 82 -12.54 0.91 14.82
N THR A 83 -12.20 1.58 15.92
CA THR A 83 -10.82 1.66 16.43
C THR A 83 -10.73 0.94 17.77
N THR A 84 -9.65 0.21 17.97
CA THR A 84 -9.50 -0.62 19.18
C THR A 84 -9.43 0.15 20.48
N SER A 85 -8.93 1.39 20.45
CA SER A 85 -8.87 2.27 21.63
C SER A 85 -10.26 2.58 22.25
N SER A 86 -11.34 2.35 21.48
CA SER A 86 -12.73 2.59 21.91
C SER A 86 -13.62 1.35 21.80
N SER A 87 -13.04 0.16 21.57
CA SER A 87 -13.79 -1.07 21.31
C SER A 87 -13.67 -2.10 22.44
N SER A 88 -14.49 -3.15 22.39
CA SER A 88 -14.48 -4.28 23.33
C SER A 88 -13.15 -5.06 23.36
N VAL A 89 -12.27 -4.87 22.38
CA VAL A 89 -10.90 -5.41 22.39
C VAL A 89 -10.13 -5.00 23.65
N VAL A 90 -10.36 -3.78 24.16
CA VAL A 90 -9.77 -3.31 25.43
C VAL A 90 -10.23 -4.16 26.63
N LYS A 91 -11.38 -4.85 26.49
CA LYS A 91 -11.94 -5.76 27.52
C LYS A 91 -11.43 -7.19 27.40
N GLY A 92 -10.46 -7.48 26.48
CA GLY A 92 -9.89 -8.80 26.30
C GLY A 92 -10.60 -9.68 25.26
N GLU A 93 -11.46 -9.10 24.42
CA GLU A 93 -12.10 -9.84 23.32
C GLU A 93 -11.04 -10.32 22.30
N CYS A 94 -11.08 -11.59 21.94
CA CYS A 94 -10.13 -12.15 20.96
C CYS A 94 -10.51 -11.73 19.53
N LEU A 95 -9.54 -11.80 18.61
CA LEU A 95 -9.75 -11.40 17.21
C LEU A 95 -10.92 -12.16 16.56
N ARG A 96 -11.05 -13.46 16.85
CA ARG A 96 -12.14 -14.29 16.30
C ARG A 96 -13.51 -13.76 16.71
N ASP A 97 -13.68 -13.48 18.00
CA ASP A 97 -14.97 -13.03 18.54
C ASP A 97 -15.31 -11.63 18.01
N THR A 98 -14.31 -10.76 17.86
CA THR A 98 -14.50 -9.45 17.24
C THR A 98 -14.97 -9.59 15.78
N ILE A 99 -14.35 -10.48 14.99
CA ILE A 99 -14.75 -10.72 13.60
C ILE A 99 -16.19 -11.25 13.52
N LEU A 100 -16.52 -12.26 14.33
CA LEU A 100 -17.88 -12.83 14.36
C LEU A 100 -18.92 -11.81 14.82
N THR A 101 -18.59 -10.96 15.78
CA THR A 101 -19.46 -9.87 16.24
C THR A 101 -19.71 -8.86 15.14
N VAL A 102 -18.66 -8.42 14.45
CA VAL A 102 -18.75 -7.47 13.32
C VAL A 102 -19.54 -8.06 12.16
N GLN A 103 -19.28 -9.30 11.79
CA GLN A 103 -19.99 -10.02 10.75
C GLN A 103 -21.50 -10.13 11.04
N SER A 104 -21.88 -10.35 12.31
CA SER A 104 -23.28 -10.44 12.75
C SER A 104 -24.07 -9.14 12.54
N MET A 105 -23.39 -8.01 12.26
CA MET A 105 -24.00 -6.74 11.86
C MET A 105 -24.31 -6.66 10.36
N ALA A 106 -24.18 -7.79 9.62
CA ALA A 106 -24.49 -7.92 8.19
C ALA A 106 -23.65 -6.99 7.28
N CYS A 107 -22.35 -6.84 7.55
CA CYS A 107 -21.47 -6.10 6.66
C CYS A 107 -21.04 -6.95 5.45
N ASP A 108 -20.76 -6.28 4.32
CA ASP A 108 -20.31 -6.93 3.08
C ASP A 108 -18.79 -7.02 2.98
N ALA A 109 -18.06 -6.12 3.64
CA ALA A 109 -16.61 -6.14 3.69
C ALA A 109 -16.05 -5.66 5.03
N ILE A 110 -14.92 -6.22 5.42
CA ILE A 110 -14.12 -5.77 6.56
C ILE A 110 -12.74 -5.34 6.03
N VAL A 111 -12.44 -4.06 6.13
CA VAL A 111 -11.11 -3.50 5.86
C VAL A 111 -10.32 -3.54 7.15
N MET A 112 -9.33 -4.42 7.22
CA MET A 112 -8.66 -4.72 8.48
C MET A 112 -7.21 -4.24 8.50
N ARG A 113 -6.80 -3.57 9.59
CA ARG A 113 -5.40 -3.27 9.89
C ARG A 113 -5.02 -3.80 11.26
N HIS A 114 -3.95 -4.59 11.33
CA HIS A 114 -3.56 -5.28 12.56
C HIS A 114 -2.04 -5.25 12.79
N PRO A 115 -1.56 -5.18 14.06
CA PRO A 115 -0.13 -5.21 14.36
C PRO A 115 0.52 -6.59 14.18
N ILE A 116 -0.25 -7.67 14.16
CA ILE A 116 0.24 -9.04 14.01
C ILE A 116 0.14 -9.47 12.56
N GLU A 117 1.22 -10.07 12.04
CA GLU A 117 1.28 -10.68 10.72
C GLU A 117 0.31 -11.86 10.58
N GLY A 118 -0.31 -11.99 9.40
CA GLY A 118 -1.27 -13.05 9.14
C GLY A 118 -2.66 -12.84 9.75
N ALA A 119 -2.88 -11.77 10.51
CA ALA A 119 -4.19 -11.51 11.13
C ALA A 119 -5.29 -11.33 10.08
N ALA A 120 -5.02 -10.68 8.94
CA ALA A 120 -5.97 -10.57 7.84
C ALA A 120 -6.27 -11.92 7.19
N ALA A 121 -5.26 -12.77 7.00
CA ALA A 121 -5.43 -14.12 6.47
C ALA A 121 -6.22 -15.02 7.44
N TYR A 122 -6.02 -14.83 8.75
CA TYR A 122 -6.84 -15.50 9.76
C TYR A 122 -8.29 -15.03 9.72
N ALA A 123 -8.52 -13.71 9.61
CA ALA A 123 -9.86 -13.15 9.50
C ALA A 123 -10.59 -13.71 8.27
N ALA A 124 -9.93 -13.81 7.12
CA ALA A 124 -10.49 -14.38 5.88
C ALA A 124 -10.93 -15.85 6.02
N LYS A 125 -10.32 -16.61 6.95
CA LYS A 125 -10.74 -18.00 7.25
C LYS A 125 -11.96 -18.11 8.16
N VAL A 126 -12.30 -17.04 8.87
CA VAL A 126 -13.36 -17.02 9.90
C VAL A 126 -14.57 -16.23 9.44
N ALA A 127 -14.35 -15.20 8.60
CA ALA A 127 -15.38 -14.27 8.16
C ALA A 127 -16.04 -14.71 6.85
N ASP A 128 -17.36 -14.46 6.74
CA ASP A 128 -18.10 -14.53 5.47
C ASP A 128 -17.94 -13.27 4.60
N PRO A 129 -17.90 -12.03 5.17
CA PRO A 129 -17.63 -10.81 4.43
C PRO A 129 -16.23 -10.81 3.81
N VAL A 130 -16.08 -10.10 2.68
CA VAL A 130 -14.77 -9.91 2.03
C VAL A 130 -13.80 -9.22 2.98
N ILE A 131 -12.59 -9.77 3.12
CA ILE A 131 -11.51 -9.19 3.90
C ILE A 131 -10.54 -8.43 2.99
N ILE A 132 -10.31 -7.15 3.31
CA ILE A 132 -9.29 -6.32 2.64
C ILE A 132 -8.21 -5.96 3.66
N ASN A 133 -6.99 -6.45 3.44
CA ASN A 133 -5.85 -6.15 4.27
C ASN A 133 -5.39 -4.69 4.07
N ALA A 134 -5.53 -3.87 5.11
CA ALA A 134 -5.06 -2.49 5.15
C ALA A 134 -3.69 -2.33 5.86
N GLY A 135 -3.00 -3.44 6.02
CA GLY A 135 -1.67 -3.58 6.63
C GLY A 135 -1.64 -4.47 7.86
N ASP A 136 -0.89 -5.56 7.83
CA ASP A 136 -0.72 -6.50 8.94
C ASP A 136 0.76 -6.71 9.28
N GLY A 137 1.16 -6.36 10.49
CA GLY A 137 2.53 -6.49 11.00
C GLY A 137 3.59 -5.94 10.06
N ALA A 138 4.60 -6.74 9.74
CA ALA A 138 5.59 -6.50 8.69
C ALA A 138 5.30 -7.32 7.41
N HIS A 139 4.13 -7.96 7.29
CA HIS A 139 3.79 -8.87 6.20
C HIS A 139 3.35 -8.14 4.92
N ALA A 140 2.17 -7.51 4.87
CA ALA A 140 1.64 -6.96 3.64
C ALA A 140 0.81 -5.68 3.83
N HIS A 141 0.78 -4.85 2.78
CA HIS A 141 -0.11 -3.70 2.64
C HIS A 141 -0.55 -3.56 1.17
N PRO A 142 -1.46 -4.42 0.67
CA PRO A 142 -1.81 -4.50 -0.74
C PRO A 142 -2.16 -3.16 -1.37
N SER A 143 -3.03 -2.37 -0.71
CA SER A 143 -3.44 -1.07 -1.25
C SER A 143 -2.31 -0.03 -1.32
N GLN A 144 -1.20 -0.22 -0.59
CA GLN A 144 -0.01 0.61 -0.76
C GLN A 144 0.75 0.20 -2.02
N GLY A 145 1.03 -1.08 -2.21
CA GLY A 145 1.70 -1.54 -3.44
C GLY A 145 0.94 -1.17 -4.70
N PHE A 146 -0.39 -1.28 -4.69
CA PHE A 146 -1.22 -0.82 -5.80
C PHE A 146 -1.11 0.68 -6.06
N LEU A 147 -1.18 1.52 -5.02
CA LEU A 147 -1.13 2.98 -5.23
C LEU A 147 0.25 3.44 -5.68
N ASP A 148 1.32 2.76 -5.26
CA ASP A 148 2.69 3.02 -5.70
C ASP A 148 2.82 2.72 -7.21
N MET A 149 2.39 1.53 -7.65
CA MET A 149 2.35 1.15 -9.06
C MET A 149 1.45 2.08 -9.89
N PHE A 150 0.28 2.43 -9.37
CA PHE A 150 -0.66 3.32 -10.04
C PHE A 150 -0.08 4.74 -10.20
N THR A 151 0.67 5.22 -9.22
CA THR A 151 1.32 6.55 -9.28
C THR A 151 2.36 6.61 -10.39
N ILE A 152 3.12 5.54 -10.59
CA ILE A 152 4.11 5.45 -11.68
C ILE A 152 3.43 5.32 -13.05
N ARG A 153 2.38 4.50 -13.13
CA ARG A 153 1.61 4.33 -14.36
C ARG A 153 0.94 5.63 -14.83
N GLU A 154 0.43 6.41 -13.89
CA GLU A 154 -0.18 7.72 -14.18
C GLU A 154 0.81 8.73 -14.80
N GLN A 155 2.10 8.57 -14.53
CA GLN A 155 3.16 9.35 -15.16
C GLN A 155 3.54 8.83 -16.58
N GLY A 156 2.81 7.84 -17.09
CA GLY A 156 3.06 7.24 -18.39
C GLY A 156 4.22 6.24 -18.42
N LYS A 157 4.77 5.85 -17.26
CA LYS A 157 5.86 4.89 -17.18
C LYS A 157 5.32 3.45 -17.18
N ASN A 158 5.96 2.57 -17.94
CA ASN A 158 5.67 1.14 -17.92
C ASN A 158 6.42 0.48 -16.77
N LEU A 159 5.75 -0.33 -15.94
CA LEU A 159 6.39 -1.02 -14.82
C LEU A 159 7.47 -2.01 -15.27
N LYS A 160 7.24 -2.71 -16.38
CA LYS A 160 8.19 -3.69 -16.91
C LYS A 160 9.48 -3.02 -17.36
N GLY A 161 10.59 -3.49 -16.83
CA GLY A 161 11.94 -3.01 -17.13
C GLY A 161 12.34 -1.71 -16.41
N LEU A 162 11.48 -1.16 -15.52
CA LEU A 162 11.88 -0.05 -14.66
C LEU A 162 12.86 -0.51 -13.56
N LYS A 163 13.86 0.30 -13.28
CA LYS A 163 14.70 0.15 -12.10
C LYS A 163 14.05 0.85 -10.91
N MET A 164 13.63 0.06 -9.92
CA MET A 164 13.09 0.56 -8.66
C MET A 164 14.10 0.35 -7.53
N ALA A 165 14.45 1.39 -6.80
CA ALA A 165 15.28 1.32 -5.61
C ALA A 165 14.41 1.47 -4.35
N ILE A 166 14.42 0.48 -3.47
CA ILE A 166 13.75 0.52 -2.16
C ILE A 166 14.81 0.74 -1.08
N ILE A 167 14.70 1.85 -0.35
CA ILE A 167 15.76 2.29 0.58
C ILE A 167 15.21 2.36 2.01
N GLY A 168 15.88 1.66 2.92
CA GLY A 168 15.62 1.81 4.36
C GLY A 168 15.46 0.53 5.14
N ASP A 169 14.42 0.45 5.98
CA ASP A 169 14.09 -0.72 6.79
C ASP A 169 13.30 -1.74 5.98
N ILE A 170 13.98 -2.66 5.34
CA ILE A 170 13.37 -3.70 4.51
C ILE A 170 12.77 -4.81 5.38
N LEU A 171 13.41 -5.13 6.51
CA LEU A 171 13.06 -6.27 7.36
C LEU A 171 11.68 -6.12 8.02
N TYR A 172 11.38 -4.92 8.55
CA TYR A 172 10.14 -4.67 9.29
C TYR A 172 9.12 -3.85 8.50
N SER A 173 9.38 -3.58 7.22
CA SER A 173 8.48 -2.82 6.37
C SER A 173 7.54 -3.71 5.56
N ARG A 174 6.27 -3.70 5.93
CA ARG A 174 5.20 -4.31 5.11
C ARG A 174 5.10 -3.70 3.71
N VAL A 175 5.52 -2.45 3.54
CA VAL A 175 5.51 -1.77 2.24
C VAL A 175 6.62 -2.33 1.36
N ALA A 176 7.86 -2.43 1.88
CA ALA A 176 8.96 -3.03 1.14
C ALA A 176 8.62 -4.44 0.66
N ARG A 177 8.10 -5.29 1.57
CA ARG A 177 7.73 -6.67 1.23
C ARG A 177 6.65 -6.73 0.14
N THR A 178 5.62 -5.91 0.27
CA THR A 178 4.56 -5.81 -0.74
C THR A 178 5.09 -5.32 -2.08
N ASN A 179 5.93 -4.27 -2.08
CA ASN A 179 6.48 -3.70 -3.30
C ASN A 179 7.46 -4.65 -3.98
N ILE A 180 8.34 -5.31 -3.22
CA ILE A 180 9.24 -6.33 -3.79
C ILE A 180 8.44 -7.37 -4.57
N ALA A 181 7.43 -7.98 -3.94
CA ALA A 181 6.61 -9.02 -4.57
C ALA A 181 5.86 -8.50 -5.81
N ALA A 182 5.21 -7.34 -5.68
CA ALA A 182 4.39 -6.79 -6.75
C ALA A 182 5.23 -6.31 -7.95
N TRP A 183 6.27 -5.53 -7.70
CA TRP A 183 7.08 -4.95 -8.77
C TRP A 183 7.91 -5.99 -9.52
N THR A 184 8.49 -6.96 -8.80
CA THR A 184 9.18 -8.09 -9.43
C THR A 184 8.22 -8.89 -10.33
N LYS A 185 7.01 -9.18 -9.85
CA LYS A 185 5.96 -9.85 -10.62
C LYS A 185 5.56 -9.07 -11.87
N MET A 186 5.52 -7.74 -11.81
CA MET A 186 5.22 -6.87 -12.94
C MET A 186 6.42 -6.66 -13.88
N GLY A 187 7.56 -7.28 -13.59
CA GLY A 187 8.76 -7.28 -14.43
C GLY A 187 9.68 -6.07 -14.24
N ALA A 188 9.60 -5.37 -13.13
CA ALA A 188 10.55 -4.34 -12.74
C ALA A 188 11.84 -4.96 -12.17
N GLU A 189 12.95 -4.25 -12.29
CA GLU A 189 14.22 -4.56 -11.65
C GLU A 189 14.26 -3.91 -10.27
N VAL A 190 14.12 -4.71 -9.22
CA VAL A 190 14.07 -4.20 -7.85
C VAL A 190 15.43 -4.26 -7.18
N HIS A 191 15.91 -3.11 -6.74
CA HIS A 191 17.17 -2.91 -6.03
C HIS A 191 16.88 -2.47 -4.60
N VAL A 192 17.60 -3.04 -3.62
CA VAL A 192 17.38 -2.71 -2.20
C VAL A 192 18.68 -2.28 -1.53
N ALA A 193 18.58 -1.27 -0.65
CA ALA A 193 19.68 -0.86 0.21
C ALA A 193 19.17 -0.37 1.57
N GLY A 194 19.91 -0.69 2.63
CA GLY A 194 19.60 -0.29 3.98
C GLY A 194 20.67 -0.79 4.95
N PRO A 195 20.56 -0.48 6.25
CA PRO A 195 21.42 -1.07 7.26
C PRO A 195 21.37 -2.60 7.18
N MET A 196 22.52 -3.26 7.25
CA MET A 196 22.59 -4.73 7.16
C MET A 196 21.74 -5.44 8.22
N THR A 197 21.53 -4.81 9.36
CA THR A 197 20.64 -5.27 10.44
C THR A 197 19.17 -5.17 10.13
N LEU A 198 18.83 -4.41 9.09
CA LEU A 198 17.46 -4.17 8.61
C LEU A 198 17.21 -4.76 7.22
N LEU A 199 18.11 -5.62 6.75
CA LEU A 199 17.94 -6.42 5.53
C LEU A 199 17.70 -7.88 5.92
N PRO A 200 16.65 -8.56 5.41
CA PRO A 200 16.48 -9.99 5.57
C PRO A 200 17.67 -10.74 4.97
N HIS A 201 18.15 -11.79 5.65
CA HIS A 201 19.34 -12.54 5.21
C HIS A 201 19.20 -13.10 3.79
N ASP A 202 18.02 -13.64 3.47
CA ASP A 202 17.77 -14.31 2.19
C ASP A 202 16.98 -13.44 1.19
N ILE A 203 17.01 -12.12 1.32
CA ILE A 203 16.19 -11.22 0.52
C ILE A 203 16.47 -11.33 -0.99
N ALA A 204 17.70 -11.67 -1.38
CA ALA A 204 18.07 -11.90 -2.77
C ALA A 204 17.25 -13.03 -3.43
N SER A 205 16.76 -14.01 -2.65
CA SER A 205 15.90 -15.08 -3.16
C SER A 205 14.54 -14.60 -3.68
N LEU A 206 14.14 -13.38 -3.31
CA LEU A 206 12.93 -12.72 -3.83
C LEU A 206 13.14 -12.06 -5.20
N GLY A 207 14.30 -12.27 -5.85
CA GLY A 207 14.60 -11.73 -7.17
C GLY A 207 15.04 -10.26 -7.16
N VAL A 208 15.53 -9.77 -6.03
CA VAL A 208 16.03 -8.39 -5.88
C VAL A 208 17.55 -8.33 -5.88
N THR A 209 18.09 -7.20 -6.34
CA THR A 209 19.53 -6.89 -6.24
C THR A 209 19.81 -6.14 -4.94
N VAL A 210 20.68 -6.72 -4.10
CA VAL A 210 21.03 -6.13 -2.80
C VAL A 210 22.31 -5.29 -2.93
N HIS A 211 22.26 -4.06 -2.45
CA HIS A 211 23.40 -3.15 -2.44
C HIS A 211 23.85 -2.81 -1.02
N LYS A 212 25.16 -2.67 -0.82
CA LYS A 212 25.72 -2.21 0.45
C LYS A 212 25.63 -0.70 0.63
N ARG A 213 25.59 0.02 -0.49
CA ARG A 213 25.54 1.48 -0.53
C ARG A 213 24.29 1.96 -1.24
N VAL A 214 23.72 3.02 -0.70
CA VAL A 214 22.50 3.64 -1.28
C VAL A 214 22.77 4.14 -2.69
N GLU A 215 23.94 4.73 -2.91
CA GLU A 215 24.35 5.30 -4.20
C GLU A 215 24.29 4.24 -5.32
N GLU A 216 24.73 3.01 -5.05
CA GLU A 216 24.69 1.89 -6.02
C GLU A 216 23.26 1.45 -6.34
N ALA A 217 22.37 1.48 -5.34
CA ALA A 217 20.97 1.11 -5.53
C ALA A 217 20.22 2.13 -6.39
N ILE A 218 20.45 3.43 -6.14
CA ILE A 218 19.70 4.51 -6.78
C ILE A 218 20.29 4.98 -8.11
N GLU A 219 21.54 4.62 -8.44
CA GLU A 219 22.16 5.00 -9.69
C GLU A 219 21.31 4.57 -10.89
N GLY A 220 20.91 5.54 -11.73
CA GLY A 220 20.04 5.31 -12.87
C GLY A 220 18.64 4.78 -12.55
N ALA A 221 18.18 4.89 -11.32
CA ALA A 221 16.84 4.45 -10.93
C ALA A 221 15.74 5.31 -11.59
N ASP A 222 14.66 4.66 -12.01
CA ASP A 222 13.40 5.28 -12.46
C ASP A 222 12.50 5.66 -11.31
N VAL A 223 12.57 4.89 -10.21
CA VAL A 223 11.75 5.04 -9.01
C VAL A 223 12.61 4.84 -7.78
N ILE A 224 12.46 5.69 -6.79
CA ILE A 224 13.05 5.52 -5.46
C ILE A 224 11.92 5.49 -4.44
N ASP A 225 11.70 4.33 -3.81
CA ASP A 225 10.78 4.17 -2.68
C ASP A 225 11.56 4.29 -1.37
N ILE A 226 11.34 5.39 -0.67
CA ILE A 226 12.01 5.70 0.59
C ILE A 226 11.14 5.24 1.74
N LEU A 227 11.58 4.19 2.43
CA LEU A 227 10.84 3.63 3.55
C LEU A 227 10.90 4.53 4.78
N ARG A 228 9.77 4.70 5.43
CA ARG A 228 9.74 5.38 6.72
C ARG A 228 10.50 4.58 7.78
N ILE A 229 11.36 5.24 8.55
CA ILE A 229 12.01 4.64 9.71
C ILE A 229 11.11 4.82 10.94
N PRO A 230 10.57 3.72 11.52
CA PRO A 230 9.69 3.80 12.67
C PRO A 230 10.50 4.03 13.97
N LEU A 231 10.84 5.28 14.27
CA LEU A 231 11.62 5.65 15.47
C LEU A 231 10.96 5.14 16.76
N GLU A 232 9.64 5.06 16.79
CA GLU A 232 8.87 4.53 17.91
C GLU A 232 9.09 3.02 18.18
N ARG A 233 9.59 2.28 17.18
CA ARG A 233 9.91 0.84 17.26
C ARG A 233 11.39 0.57 17.52
N GLN A 234 12.21 1.60 17.55
CA GLN A 234 13.68 1.53 17.55
C GLN A 234 14.33 1.28 18.92
N GLN A 235 13.60 0.79 19.91
CA GLN A 235 14.12 0.47 21.23
C GLN A 235 15.23 -0.62 21.24
N LYS A 236 15.60 -1.19 20.08
CA LYS A 236 16.51 -2.34 19.97
C LYS A 236 17.88 -2.05 19.33
N GLY A 237 18.26 -0.79 19.10
CA GLY A 237 19.60 -0.46 18.62
C GLY A 237 19.97 -1.07 17.24
N LEU A 238 19.01 -1.18 16.32
CA LEU A 238 19.20 -1.80 15.01
C LEU A 238 20.03 -0.94 14.05
N PHE A 239 20.24 0.32 14.38
CA PHE A 239 21.25 1.20 13.77
C PHE A 239 21.81 2.17 14.83
N PRO A 240 23.04 2.68 14.63
CA PRO A 240 23.78 3.35 15.70
C PRO A 240 23.12 4.63 16.21
N SER A 241 22.63 5.48 15.29
CA SER A 241 21.92 6.70 15.63
C SER A 241 21.11 7.24 14.44
N PRO A 242 20.07 8.06 14.68
CA PRO A 242 19.35 8.77 13.61
C PRO A 242 20.28 9.62 12.73
N ARG A 243 21.28 10.29 13.33
CA ARG A 243 22.24 11.11 12.60
C ARG A 243 23.12 10.28 11.66
N GLU A 244 23.55 9.12 12.11
CA GLU A 244 24.36 8.21 11.29
C GLU A 244 23.53 7.57 10.19
N TYR A 245 22.28 7.17 10.49
CA TYR A 245 21.34 6.71 9.48
C TYR A 245 21.15 7.75 8.37
N ALA A 246 20.84 9.00 8.73
CA ALA A 246 20.65 10.08 7.78
C ALA A 246 21.88 10.29 6.88
N ARG A 247 23.08 10.22 7.47
CA ARG A 247 24.35 10.37 6.75
C ARG A 247 24.61 9.24 5.75
N ILE A 248 24.30 8.00 6.13
CA ILE A 248 24.64 6.80 5.33
C ILE A 248 23.53 6.41 4.39
N PHE A 249 22.26 6.48 4.81
CA PHE A 249 21.11 5.94 4.08
C PHE A 249 20.06 7.01 3.68
N GLY A 250 20.08 8.20 4.28
CA GLY A 250 19.11 9.26 3.97
C GLY A 250 19.26 9.77 2.54
N ILE A 251 18.14 9.95 1.85
CA ILE A 251 18.11 10.51 0.50
C ILE A 251 18.06 12.03 0.56
N ASN A 252 19.09 12.65 -0.01
CA ASN A 252 19.24 14.09 -0.18
C ASN A 252 19.40 14.46 -1.66
N GLU A 253 19.46 15.75 -1.98
CA GLU A 253 19.58 16.25 -3.36
C GLU A 253 20.80 15.71 -4.10
N ASN A 254 21.94 15.53 -3.41
CA ASN A 254 23.15 15.01 -4.06
C ASN A 254 23.00 13.55 -4.46
N ARG A 255 22.34 12.75 -3.62
CA ARG A 255 22.01 11.37 -3.94
C ARG A 255 20.95 11.29 -5.02
N LEU A 256 19.91 12.13 -4.95
CA LEU A 256 18.86 12.15 -5.96
C LEU A 256 19.42 12.37 -7.39
N LYS A 257 20.46 13.16 -7.55
CA LYS A 257 21.14 13.40 -8.84
C LYS A 257 21.79 12.16 -9.46
N LEU A 258 21.97 11.07 -8.71
CA LEU A 258 22.50 9.80 -9.25
C LEU A 258 21.43 8.99 -9.98
N ALA A 259 20.18 9.25 -9.69
CA ALA A 259 19.05 8.65 -10.39
C ALA A 259 18.81 9.34 -11.73
N LYS A 260 17.84 8.82 -12.52
CA LYS A 260 17.44 9.48 -13.76
C LYS A 260 16.86 10.88 -13.48
N PRO A 261 16.99 11.84 -14.40
CA PRO A 261 16.45 13.20 -14.21
C PRO A 261 14.93 13.22 -13.95
N ASP A 262 14.19 12.28 -14.52
CA ASP A 262 12.75 12.10 -14.37
C ASP A 262 12.38 11.04 -13.30
N VAL A 263 13.30 10.73 -12.38
CA VAL A 263 13.06 9.79 -11.30
C VAL A 263 11.82 10.18 -10.48
N THR A 264 11.03 9.19 -10.08
CA THR A 264 9.90 9.41 -9.17
C THR A 264 10.26 8.98 -7.77
N VAL A 265 10.10 9.87 -6.81
CA VAL A 265 10.31 9.59 -5.39
C VAL A 265 8.98 9.26 -4.73
N LEU A 266 8.88 8.05 -4.17
CA LEU A 266 7.74 7.55 -3.40
C LEU A 266 8.10 7.50 -1.91
N HIS A 267 7.09 7.65 -1.05
CA HIS A 267 7.23 7.52 0.40
C HIS A 267 5.87 7.23 1.06
N PRO A 268 5.69 6.12 1.77
CA PRO A 268 4.39 5.72 2.34
C PRO A 268 3.88 6.67 3.43
N GLY A 269 4.73 7.60 3.89
CA GLY A 269 4.45 8.58 4.94
C GLY A 269 4.09 7.98 6.32
N PRO A 270 4.16 8.81 7.38
CA PRO A 270 4.68 10.18 7.39
C PRO A 270 6.20 10.24 7.26
N MET A 271 6.72 11.26 6.60
CA MET A 271 8.17 11.46 6.45
C MET A 271 8.82 11.90 7.77
N ASN A 272 9.95 11.28 8.14
CA ASN A 272 10.87 11.82 9.15
C ASN A 272 11.94 12.65 8.42
N ARG A 273 11.64 13.92 8.22
CA ARG A 273 12.53 14.83 7.49
C ARG A 273 13.85 15.03 8.21
N GLY A 274 14.95 14.98 7.45
CA GLY A 274 16.31 15.00 8.00
C GLY A 274 16.78 13.64 8.51
N LEU A 275 15.98 12.57 8.33
CA LEU A 275 16.35 11.20 8.65
C LEU A 275 16.43 10.35 7.36
N GLU A 276 15.32 9.76 6.92
CA GLU A 276 15.31 8.95 5.69
C GLU A 276 15.23 9.79 4.41
N ILE A 277 14.69 11.01 4.52
CA ILE A 277 14.53 11.94 3.40
C ILE A 277 14.84 13.36 3.84
N SER A 278 15.56 14.12 3.01
CA SER A 278 15.80 15.54 3.28
C SER A 278 14.53 16.36 3.02
N TRP A 279 14.50 17.59 3.54
CA TRP A 279 13.38 18.48 3.32
C TRP A 279 13.20 18.80 1.83
N GLU A 280 14.29 19.09 1.15
CA GLU A 280 14.33 19.47 -0.26
C GLU A 280 13.79 18.36 -1.15
N VAL A 281 14.24 17.10 -0.95
CA VAL A 281 13.77 15.96 -1.72
C VAL A 281 12.30 15.65 -1.44
N GLY A 282 11.83 15.81 -0.21
CA GLY A 282 10.42 15.56 0.15
C GLY A 282 9.42 16.50 -0.51
N TYR A 283 9.89 17.64 -1.07
CA TYR A 283 9.03 18.66 -1.69
C TYR A 283 9.47 19.05 -3.11
N CYS A 284 10.45 18.36 -3.70
CA CYS A 284 10.86 18.61 -5.10
C CYS A 284 9.80 18.09 -6.08
N ASP A 285 9.94 18.50 -7.34
CA ASP A 285 9.01 18.11 -8.42
C ASP A 285 8.98 16.59 -8.68
N ASN A 286 10.09 15.89 -8.38
CA ASN A 286 10.18 14.45 -8.48
C ASN A 286 9.41 13.70 -7.38
N ALA A 287 9.01 14.38 -6.30
CA ALA A 287 8.33 13.75 -5.16
C ALA A 287 6.83 13.56 -5.43
N ALA A 288 6.41 12.32 -5.63
CA ALA A 288 5.02 11.96 -5.87
C ALA A 288 4.19 11.75 -4.58
N ILE A 289 4.74 12.06 -3.41
CA ILE A 289 4.19 11.73 -2.07
C ILE A 289 2.75 12.23 -1.87
N ARG A 290 2.40 13.40 -2.39
CA ARG A 290 1.04 13.93 -2.33
C ARG A 290 0.11 13.24 -3.34
N THR A 291 0.65 12.90 -4.50
CA THR A 291 -0.06 12.17 -5.55
C THR A 291 -0.43 10.76 -5.07
N GLU A 292 0.48 10.08 -4.34
CA GLU A 292 0.23 8.79 -3.69
C GLU A 292 -1.00 8.84 -2.76
N VAL A 293 -1.18 9.91 -2.00
CA VAL A 293 -2.33 10.07 -1.11
C VAL A 293 -3.64 10.11 -1.90
N GLN A 294 -3.66 10.87 -3.00
CA GLN A 294 -4.80 10.95 -3.91
C GLN A 294 -5.08 9.59 -4.59
N ASN A 295 -4.02 8.98 -5.12
CA ASN A 295 -4.07 7.69 -5.80
C ASN A 295 -4.54 6.58 -4.87
N GLY A 296 -4.19 6.70 -3.59
CA GLY A 296 -4.67 5.80 -2.55
C GLY A 296 -6.20 5.75 -2.45
N VAL A 297 -6.90 6.86 -2.65
CA VAL A 297 -8.38 6.86 -2.65
C VAL A 297 -8.90 6.14 -3.89
N ALA A 298 -8.38 6.44 -5.09
CA ALA A 298 -8.80 5.82 -6.35
C ALA A 298 -8.59 4.31 -6.35
N VAL A 299 -7.42 3.85 -5.89
CA VAL A 299 -7.09 2.42 -5.77
C VAL A 299 -8.03 1.73 -4.78
N ARG A 300 -8.33 2.35 -3.65
CA ARG A 300 -9.25 1.77 -2.65
C ARG A 300 -10.68 1.73 -3.15
N MET A 301 -11.11 2.72 -3.95
CA MET A 301 -12.38 2.64 -4.68
C MET A 301 -12.39 1.45 -5.63
N ALA A 302 -11.32 1.25 -6.42
CA ALA A 302 -11.21 0.13 -7.34
C ALA A 302 -11.27 -1.22 -6.62
N LEU A 303 -10.55 -1.38 -5.51
CA LEU A 303 -10.56 -2.61 -4.71
C LEU A 303 -11.96 -2.91 -4.17
N LEU A 304 -12.61 -1.95 -3.52
CA LEU A 304 -13.97 -2.11 -2.98
C LEU A 304 -14.99 -2.42 -4.09
N PHE A 305 -14.89 -1.72 -5.21
CA PHE A 305 -15.78 -1.95 -6.35
C PHE A 305 -15.63 -3.36 -6.92
N LEU A 306 -14.39 -3.76 -7.23
CA LEU A 306 -14.12 -5.06 -7.85
C LEU A 306 -14.47 -6.24 -6.94
N THR A 307 -14.16 -6.14 -5.66
CA THR A 307 -14.42 -7.23 -4.70
C THR A 307 -15.91 -7.37 -4.37
N LEU A 308 -16.65 -6.27 -4.28
CA LEU A 308 -18.05 -6.30 -3.87
C LEU A 308 -19.06 -6.41 -5.03
N THR A 309 -18.64 -6.13 -6.28
CA THR A 309 -19.52 -6.22 -7.46
C THR A 309 -19.04 -7.22 -8.52
N GLY A 310 -17.82 -7.71 -8.41
CA GLY A 310 -17.19 -8.53 -9.46
C GLY A 310 -16.90 -7.76 -10.75
N GLY A 311 -16.87 -6.42 -10.67
CA GLY A 311 -16.70 -5.56 -11.86
C GLY A 311 -17.94 -5.45 -12.75
N LYS A 312 -19.08 -6.01 -12.32
CA LYS A 312 -20.36 -5.82 -13.00
C LYS A 312 -20.77 -4.34 -12.88
N HIS A 313 -21.06 -3.68 -13.97
CA HIS A 313 -21.49 -2.26 -14.05
C HIS A 313 -20.38 -1.20 -14.23
N ILE A 314 -19.16 -1.58 -14.67
CA ILE A 314 -18.16 -0.56 -15.10
C ILE A 314 -18.71 0.29 -16.26
N GLU A 315 -19.56 -0.31 -17.13
CA GLU A 315 -20.16 0.36 -18.29
C GLU A 315 -21.27 1.36 -17.92
N ASN A 316 -21.74 1.39 -16.67
CA ASN A 316 -22.82 2.28 -16.20
C ASN A 316 -22.30 3.38 -15.25
N ILE A 317 -21.01 3.71 -15.30
CA ILE A 317 -20.40 4.74 -14.44
C ILE A 317 -20.43 6.14 -15.13
N ASP A 318 -21.11 6.27 -16.26
CA ASP A 318 -21.31 7.55 -16.96
C ASP A 318 -22.27 8.51 -16.24
#